data_3947807b2f6e497cb85be34ceab16872
#
_entry.id   3947807b2f6e497cb85be34ceab16872
#
_cell.length_a   1.000
_cell.length_b   1.000
_cell.length_c   1.000
_cell.angle_alpha   90.00
_cell.angle_beta   90.00
_cell.angle_gamma   90.00
#
_symmetry.space_group_name_H-M   'P 1'
#
loop_
_entity.id
_entity.type
_entity.pdbx_description
1 polymer ?
#
loop_
_entity_poly.entity_id
_entity_poly.type
_entity_poly.pdbx_seq_one_letter_code
_entity_poly.pdbx_strand_id
1 'polypeptide(L)'
;MTLSRMCIISRVRLPRNEMIKITRVKNEWLVDEEQKLFGRSIYFVLNAENIKKFEKQKKRFKMSDENFEEVKKQIVELYEKNL
;
A
#
# COMPACT_ATOMS: atom_id res chain seq x y z
N MET A 1 -1.19 -21.75 -4.85
CA MET A 1 -0.59 -20.92 -5.92
C MET A 1 -0.71 -19.45 -5.55
N THR A 2 0.40 -18.73 -5.56
CA THR A 2 0.41 -17.32 -5.20
C THR A 2 0.08 -16.46 -6.43
N LEU A 3 -0.93 -15.62 -6.31
CA LEU A 3 -1.29 -14.69 -7.38
C LEU A 3 -0.27 -13.57 -7.48
N SER A 4 0.13 -13.21 -8.68
CA SER A 4 0.99 -12.06 -8.87
C SER A 4 0.15 -10.81 -9.02
N ARG A 5 0.70 -9.69 -8.53
CA ARG A 5 0.07 -8.38 -8.64
C ARG A 5 1.10 -7.37 -9.11
N MET A 6 0.63 -6.30 -9.70
CA MET A 6 1.52 -5.23 -10.16
C MET A 6 1.67 -4.18 -9.06
N CYS A 7 2.92 -3.84 -8.76
CA CYS A 7 3.20 -2.72 -7.86
C CYS A 7 2.71 -1.44 -8.52
N ILE A 8 1.85 -0.69 -7.83
CA ILE A 8 1.26 0.52 -8.38
C ILE A 8 2.28 1.66 -8.55
N ILE A 9 3.40 1.54 -7.84
CA ILE A 9 4.46 2.56 -7.87
C ILE A 9 5.54 2.21 -8.88
N SER A 10 6.16 1.04 -8.74
CA SER A 10 7.27 0.63 -9.59
C SER A 10 6.86 -0.15 -10.83
N ARG A 11 5.61 -0.59 -10.88
CA ARG A 11 5.03 -1.36 -11.99
C ARG A 11 5.68 -2.71 -12.25
N VAL A 12 6.36 -3.24 -11.26
CA VAL A 12 6.92 -4.58 -11.28
C VAL A 12 5.84 -5.57 -10.86
N ARG A 13 5.79 -6.73 -11.49
CA ARG A 13 4.85 -7.80 -11.10
C ARG A 13 5.57 -8.78 -10.19
N LEU A 14 5.00 -8.99 -9.01
CA LEU A 14 5.55 -9.90 -8.00
C LEU A 14 4.40 -10.67 -7.36
N PRO A 15 4.70 -11.80 -6.69
CA PRO A 15 3.70 -12.46 -5.88
C PRO A 15 3.16 -11.49 -4.81
N ARG A 16 1.86 -11.53 -4.57
CA ARG A 16 1.22 -10.59 -3.64
C ARG A 16 1.80 -10.64 -2.21
N ASN A 17 2.36 -11.78 -1.82
CA ASN A 17 2.96 -11.92 -0.49
C ASN A 17 4.29 -11.19 -0.34
N GLU A 18 4.85 -10.70 -1.45
CA GLU A 18 6.05 -9.88 -1.43
C GLU A 18 5.74 -8.39 -1.51
N MET A 19 4.46 -8.05 -1.43
CA MET A 19 4.00 -6.66 -1.48
C MET A 19 3.05 -6.39 -0.34
N ILE A 20 2.87 -5.11 0.00
CA ILE A 20 1.83 -4.73 0.94
C ILE A 20 0.56 -4.43 0.16
N LYS A 21 -0.57 -4.66 0.79
CA LYS A 21 -1.89 -4.41 0.23
C LYS A 21 -2.55 -3.28 1.01
N ILE A 22 -3.12 -2.33 0.29
CA ILE A 22 -3.90 -1.25 0.88
C ILE A 22 -5.28 -1.33 0.27
N THR A 23 -6.31 -1.46 1.10
CA THR A 23 -7.67 -1.70 0.65
C THR A 23 -8.59 -0.56 1.06
N ARG A 24 -9.47 -0.15 0.16
CA ARG A 24 -10.47 0.88 0.44
C ARG A 24 -11.71 0.24 1.04
N VAL A 25 -12.04 0.63 2.27
CA VAL A 25 -13.22 0.15 2.98
C VAL A 25 -14.00 1.37 3.46
N LYS A 26 -15.26 1.50 3.06
CA LYS A 26 -16.13 2.60 3.48
C LYS A 26 -15.50 3.99 3.28
N ASN A 27 -14.93 4.22 2.10
CA ASN A 27 -14.31 5.48 1.72
C ASN A 27 -13.00 5.80 2.44
N GLU A 28 -12.43 4.83 3.15
CA GLU A 28 -11.12 4.98 3.77
C GLU A 28 -10.18 3.91 3.28
N TRP A 29 -8.91 4.28 3.12
CA TRP A 29 -7.88 3.31 2.77
C TRP A 29 -7.24 2.77 4.03
N LEU A 30 -7.09 1.46 4.10
CA LEU A 30 -6.50 0.77 5.24
C LEU A 30 -5.37 -0.14 4.76
N VAL A 31 -4.28 -0.16 5.53
CA VAL A 31 -3.19 -1.11 5.25
C VAL A 31 -3.65 -2.49 5.70
N ASP A 32 -3.76 -3.40 4.73
CA ASP A 32 -4.24 -4.76 4.98
C ASP A 32 -3.05 -5.71 5.06
N GLU A 33 -2.40 -5.74 6.20
CA GLU A 33 -1.20 -6.53 6.44
C GLU A 33 -1.39 -8.01 6.16
N GLU A 34 -2.54 -8.55 6.56
CA GLU A 34 -2.85 -9.97 6.39
C GLU A 34 -3.57 -10.29 5.08
N GLN A 35 -3.86 -9.25 4.29
CA GLN A 35 -4.54 -9.39 3.00
C GLN A 35 -5.89 -10.11 3.11
N LYS A 36 -6.68 -9.74 4.10
CA LYS A 36 -7.99 -10.33 4.37
C LYS A 36 -9.17 -9.45 3.96
N LEU A 37 -8.94 -8.16 3.77
CA LEU A 37 -10.02 -7.23 3.46
C LEU A 37 -10.45 -7.34 2.00
N PHE A 38 -11.73 -7.13 1.76
CA PHE A 38 -12.30 -7.11 0.43
C PHE A 38 -12.59 -5.67 0.02
N GLY A 39 -12.47 -5.41 -1.29
CA GLY A 39 -12.74 -4.11 -1.84
C GLY A 39 -11.67 -3.70 -2.82
N ARG A 40 -11.71 -2.42 -3.22
CA ARG A 40 -10.72 -1.88 -4.13
C ARG A 40 -9.36 -1.85 -3.45
N SER A 41 -8.36 -2.46 -4.06
CA SER A 41 -7.06 -2.60 -3.43
C SER A 41 -5.93 -2.17 -4.36
N ILE A 42 -4.86 -1.69 -3.74
CA ILE A 42 -3.61 -1.40 -4.44
C ILE A 42 -2.50 -2.19 -3.74
N TYR A 43 -1.49 -2.53 -4.50
CA TYR A 43 -0.34 -3.29 -3.99
C TYR A 43 0.93 -2.53 -4.32
N PHE A 44 1.92 -2.58 -3.43
CA PHE A 44 3.22 -2.06 -3.79
C PHE A 44 4.36 -2.72 -2.99
N VAL A 45 5.54 -2.71 -3.60
CA VAL A 45 6.75 -3.24 -2.97
C VAL A 45 7.21 -2.25 -1.90
N LEU A 46 7.43 -2.75 -0.70
CA LEU A 46 7.78 -1.90 0.45
C LEU A 46 9.27 -1.61 0.48
N ASN A 47 9.65 -0.41 0.05
CA ASN A 47 11.02 0.08 0.13
C ASN A 47 11.02 1.60 0.23
N ALA A 48 12.17 2.18 0.58
CA ALA A 48 12.27 3.62 0.82
C ALA A 48 11.91 4.45 -0.41
N GLU A 49 12.32 4.02 -1.59
CA GLU A 49 12.03 4.73 -2.83
C GLU A 49 10.53 4.75 -3.12
N ASN A 50 9.86 3.61 -2.96
CA ASN A 50 8.43 3.52 -3.20
C ASN A 50 7.63 4.32 -2.18
N ILE A 51 8.08 4.38 -0.95
CA ILE A 51 7.44 5.20 0.09
C ILE A 51 7.49 6.67 -0.30
N LYS A 52 8.63 7.15 -0.77
CA LYS A 52 8.76 8.53 -1.22
C LYS A 52 7.84 8.84 -2.40
N LYS A 53 7.75 7.93 -3.34
CA LYS A 53 6.87 8.09 -4.50
C LYS A 53 5.40 8.06 -4.10
N PHE A 54 5.05 7.21 -3.14
CA PHE A 54 3.70 7.14 -2.61
C PHE A 54 3.27 8.47 -2.00
N GLU A 55 4.16 9.12 -1.27
CA GLU A 55 3.87 10.42 -0.66
C GLU A 55 3.47 11.47 -1.69
N LYS A 56 4.00 11.38 -2.90
CA LYS A 56 3.70 12.33 -3.98
C LYS A 56 2.43 11.99 -4.75
N GLN A 57 1.81 10.85 -4.47
CA GLN A 57 0.65 10.36 -5.22
C GLN A 57 -0.66 10.44 -4.45
N LYS A 58 -0.71 11.24 -3.40
CA LYS A 58 -1.90 11.40 -2.57
C LYS A 58 -3.16 11.69 -3.37
N LYS A 59 -3.07 12.61 -4.33
CA LYS A 59 -4.22 13.02 -5.15
C LYS A 59 -4.74 11.88 -6.03
N ARG A 60 -3.84 10.99 -6.44
CA ARG A 60 -4.20 9.85 -7.29
C ARG A 60 -5.18 8.91 -6.60
N PHE A 61 -5.04 8.75 -5.30
CA PHE A 61 -5.88 7.84 -4.53
C PHE A 61 -7.09 8.50 -3.89
N LYS A 62 -7.22 9.80 -4.03
CA LYS A 62 -8.34 10.58 -3.48
C LYS A 62 -8.51 10.37 -1.97
N MET A 63 -7.41 10.24 -1.27
CA MET A 63 -7.43 10.09 0.19
C MET A 63 -7.59 11.45 0.86
N SER A 64 -8.28 11.50 2.00
CA SER A 64 -8.27 12.68 2.84
C SER A 64 -6.89 12.82 3.47
N ASP A 65 -6.56 14.03 3.96
CA ASP A 65 -5.27 14.26 4.59
C ASP A 65 -5.06 13.35 5.80
N GLU A 66 -6.09 13.19 6.62
CA GLU A 66 -6.01 12.32 7.79
C GLU A 66 -5.80 10.87 7.40
N ASN A 67 -6.54 10.39 6.41
CA ASN A 67 -6.41 9.00 5.94
C ASN A 67 -5.02 8.76 5.35
N PHE A 68 -4.53 9.70 4.57
CA PHE A 68 -3.19 9.59 3.97
C PHE A 68 -2.11 9.50 5.03
N GLU A 69 -2.16 10.36 6.05
CA GLU A 69 -1.18 10.35 7.13
C GLU A 69 -1.22 9.04 7.91
N GLU A 70 -2.41 8.51 8.17
CA GLU A 70 -2.57 7.24 8.87
C GLU A 70 -1.98 6.08 8.07
N VAL A 71 -2.29 6.02 6.77
CA VAL A 71 -1.76 4.98 5.88
C VAL A 71 -0.25 5.08 5.78
N LYS A 72 0.27 6.28 5.58
CA LYS A 72 1.70 6.53 5.49
C LYS A 72 2.43 6.10 6.76
N LYS A 73 1.87 6.44 7.92
CA LYS A 73 2.44 6.04 9.21
C LYS A 73 2.56 4.52 9.32
N GLN A 74 1.49 3.81 8.96
CA GLN A 74 1.49 2.35 9.01
C GLN A 74 2.50 1.75 8.05
N ILE A 75 2.62 2.32 6.85
CA ILE A 75 3.60 1.87 5.86
C ILE A 75 5.02 2.03 6.38
N VAL A 76 5.33 3.18 6.95
CA VAL A 76 6.66 3.45 7.51
C VAL A 76 6.98 2.51 8.66
N GLU A 77 6.00 2.27 9.54
CA GLU A 77 6.17 1.33 10.64
C GLU A 77 6.49 -0.08 10.15
N LEU A 78 5.79 -0.55 9.13
CA LEU A 78 6.06 -1.85 8.53
C LEU A 78 7.46 -1.91 7.91
N TYR A 79 7.85 -0.85 7.24
CA TYR A 79 9.18 -0.78 6.63
C TYR A 79 10.28 -0.87 7.69
N GLU A 80 10.15 -0.11 8.76
CA GLU A 80 11.12 -0.12 9.86
C GLU A 80 11.17 -1.46 10.57
N LYS A 81 10.03 -2.10 10.72
CA LYS A 81 9.94 -3.42 11.37
C LYS A 81 10.68 -4.50 10.60
N ASN A 82 10.79 -4.36 9.29
CA ASN A 82 11.41 -5.35 8.42
C ASN A 82 12.85 -5.00 8.01
N LEU A 83 13.43 -4.00 8.63
CA LEU A 83 14.84 -3.62 8.37
C LEU A 83 15.82 -4.59 9.02
#